data_0376813f06d8d285342c91b43393f3e4
#
_entry.id   0376813f06d8d285342c91b43393f3e4
#
_cell.length_a   1.000
_cell.length_b   1.000
_cell.length_c   1.000
_cell.angle_alpha   90.00
_cell.angle_beta   90.00
_cell.angle_gamma   90.00
#
_symmetry.space_group_name_H-M   'P 1'
#
loop_
_entity.id
_entity.type
_entity.pdbx_description
1 polymer ?
#
loop_
_entity_poly.entity_id
_entity_poly.type
_entity_poly.pdbx_seq_one_letter_code
_entity_poly.pdbx_strand_id
1 'polypeptide(L)'
;SVAAHRNTLELPDIASLLEVADRADLDAWLAAHPLGGPAAYDTSKRAVLEWTSSLAAFLIPRGIGVVSVSPGPTETPILTDFTTSMGAASIDRSAAAVGRHGTADEIAAVVEFFLSPDASWTNGIDVPVEGGLFATRAALIPNPLHLEKGLVP
;
A
#
# COMPACT_ATOMS: atom_id res chain seq x y z
N SER A 1 -1.95 2.44 0.64
CA SER A 1 -2.55 1.15 1.04
C SER A 1 -1.76 -0.01 0.48
N VAL A 2 -1.59 -1.08 1.25
CA VAL A 2 -1.00 -2.36 0.76
C VAL A 2 -1.77 -2.98 -0.41
N ALA A 3 -2.95 -2.51 -0.70
CA ALA A 3 -3.73 -2.87 -1.89
C ALA A 3 -2.95 -2.63 -3.20
N ALA A 4 -2.14 -1.59 -3.26
CA ALA A 4 -1.28 -1.27 -4.39
C ALA A 4 -0.42 -2.46 -4.86
N HIS A 5 0.01 -3.30 -3.91
CA HIS A 5 0.87 -4.46 -4.17
C HIS A 5 0.12 -5.70 -4.68
N ARG A 6 -1.21 -5.61 -4.83
CA ARG A 6 -2.05 -6.65 -5.46
C ARG A 6 -2.42 -6.29 -6.90
N ASN A 7 -2.08 -5.10 -7.35
CA ASN A 7 -2.32 -4.69 -8.73
C ASN A 7 -1.70 -5.69 -9.71
N THR A 8 -2.40 -5.98 -10.80
CA THR A 8 -2.01 -6.93 -11.84
C THR A 8 -1.70 -6.27 -13.18
N LEU A 9 -1.93 -4.95 -13.30
CA LEU A 9 -1.55 -4.22 -14.51
C LEU A 9 -0.05 -3.97 -14.55
N GLU A 10 0.50 -3.96 -15.75
CA GLU A 10 1.91 -3.66 -15.99
C GLU A 10 2.22 -2.17 -15.80
N LEU A 11 3.50 -1.83 -15.61
CA LEU A 11 3.91 -0.44 -15.41
C LEU A 11 3.53 0.51 -16.55
N PRO A 12 3.59 0.13 -17.84
CA PRO A 12 3.13 1.00 -18.92
C PRO A 12 1.64 1.38 -18.81
N ASP A 13 0.79 0.45 -18.37
CA ASP A 13 -0.64 0.71 -18.18
C ASP A 13 -0.85 1.71 -17.03
N ILE A 14 -0.12 1.53 -15.92
CA ILE A 14 -0.16 2.48 -14.80
C ILE A 14 0.37 3.85 -15.21
N ALA A 15 1.43 3.92 -16.00
CA ALA A 15 1.95 5.18 -16.52
C ALA A 15 0.91 5.89 -17.36
N SER A 16 0.24 5.19 -18.29
CA SER A 16 -0.83 5.76 -19.12
C SER A 16 -2.03 6.26 -18.29
N LEU A 17 -2.35 5.60 -17.16
CA LEU A 17 -3.37 6.10 -16.23
C LEU A 17 -2.95 7.43 -15.60
N LEU A 18 -1.68 7.61 -15.29
CA LEU A 18 -1.16 8.86 -14.71
C LEU A 18 -1.10 10.02 -15.71
N GLU A 19 -1.20 9.74 -17.01
CA GLU A 19 -1.26 10.75 -18.07
C GLU A 19 -2.69 11.22 -18.39
N VAL A 20 -3.72 10.57 -17.82
CA VAL A 20 -5.13 10.94 -18.00
C VAL A 20 -5.35 12.39 -17.53
N ALA A 21 -5.82 13.24 -18.43
CA ALA A 21 -5.97 14.67 -18.17
C ALA A 21 -7.39 15.04 -17.71
N ASP A 22 -8.40 14.32 -18.16
CA ASP A 22 -9.81 14.64 -17.87
C ASP A 22 -10.67 13.38 -17.74
N ARG A 23 -11.98 13.57 -17.56
CA ARG A 23 -12.95 12.49 -17.37
C ARG A 23 -13.13 11.65 -18.64
N ALA A 24 -13.08 12.25 -19.83
CA ALA A 24 -13.26 11.54 -21.08
C ALA A 24 -12.08 10.59 -21.34
N ASP A 25 -10.87 11.08 -21.07
CA ASP A 25 -9.65 10.25 -21.13
C ASP A 25 -9.71 9.10 -20.13
N LEU A 26 -10.20 9.36 -18.91
CA LEU A 26 -10.37 8.30 -17.90
C LEU A 26 -11.38 7.24 -18.36
N ASP A 27 -12.52 7.67 -18.92
CA ASP A 27 -13.54 6.74 -19.42
C ASP A 27 -13.00 5.89 -20.58
N ALA A 28 -12.20 6.49 -21.47
CA ALA A 28 -11.53 5.77 -22.56
C ALA A 28 -10.48 4.78 -22.01
N TRP A 29 -9.69 5.21 -21.02
CA TRP A 29 -8.72 4.34 -20.37
C TRP A 29 -9.40 3.13 -19.70
N LEU A 30 -10.48 3.36 -18.94
CA LEU A 30 -11.26 2.30 -18.30
C LEU A 30 -11.93 1.34 -19.30
N ALA A 31 -12.33 1.83 -20.46
CA ALA A 31 -12.86 0.98 -21.53
C ALA A 31 -11.79 0.04 -22.10
N ALA A 32 -10.54 0.48 -22.18
CA ALA A 32 -9.40 -0.33 -22.61
C ALA A 32 -8.89 -1.27 -21.51
N HIS A 33 -9.11 -0.92 -20.24
CA HIS A 33 -8.66 -1.68 -19.06
C HIS A 33 -9.87 -1.99 -18.16
N PRO A 34 -10.74 -2.94 -18.53
CA PRO A 34 -11.94 -3.27 -17.76
C PRO A 34 -11.56 -3.85 -16.40
N LEU A 35 -11.83 -3.10 -15.33
CA LEU A 35 -11.48 -3.46 -13.95
C LEU A 35 -12.74 -3.66 -13.10
N GLY A 36 -12.82 -4.77 -12.40
CA GLY A 36 -13.80 -4.92 -11.32
C GLY A 36 -13.45 -4.03 -10.10
N GLY A 37 -14.40 -3.77 -9.21
CA GLY A 37 -14.22 -2.84 -8.09
C GLY A 37 -12.95 -3.05 -7.25
N PRO A 38 -12.63 -4.27 -6.77
CA PRO A 38 -11.39 -4.53 -6.04
C PRO A 38 -10.14 -4.25 -6.87
N ALA A 39 -10.11 -4.66 -8.16
CA ALA A 39 -8.98 -4.42 -9.04
C ALA A 39 -8.81 -2.93 -9.35
N ALA A 40 -9.90 -2.18 -9.55
CA ALA A 40 -9.84 -0.74 -9.75
C ALA A 40 -9.25 -0.03 -8.52
N TYR A 41 -9.64 -0.45 -7.31
CA TYR A 41 -9.05 0.06 -6.07
C TYR A 41 -7.53 -0.24 -6.00
N ASP A 42 -7.14 -1.50 -6.22
CA ASP A 42 -5.73 -1.92 -6.19
C ASP A 42 -4.90 -1.13 -7.22
N THR A 43 -5.41 -0.96 -8.44
CA THR A 43 -4.80 -0.17 -9.51
C THR A 43 -4.67 1.31 -9.13
N SER A 44 -5.72 1.92 -8.58
CA SER A 44 -5.67 3.32 -8.12
C SER A 44 -4.59 3.54 -7.06
N LYS A 45 -4.41 2.57 -6.16
CA LYS A 45 -3.36 2.64 -5.12
C LYS A 45 -1.98 2.37 -5.70
N ARG A 46 -1.86 1.51 -6.72
CA ARG A 46 -0.60 1.34 -7.45
C ARG A 46 -0.20 2.64 -8.16
N ALA A 47 -1.12 3.30 -8.82
CA ALA A 47 -0.86 4.59 -9.47
C ALA A 47 -0.31 5.63 -8.48
N VAL A 48 -0.81 5.68 -7.25
CA VAL A 48 -0.26 6.55 -6.19
C VAL A 48 1.20 6.24 -5.88
N LEU A 49 1.63 4.96 -5.86
CA LEU A 49 3.03 4.60 -5.62
C LEU A 49 3.94 5.09 -6.75
N GLU A 50 3.55 4.84 -7.98
CA GLU A 50 4.31 5.28 -9.16
C GLU A 50 4.37 6.81 -9.25
N TRP A 51 3.25 7.48 -8.95
CA TRP A 51 3.22 8.94 -8.88
C TRP A 51 4.11 9.48 -7.76
N THR A 52 4.16 8.85 -6.59
CA THR A 52 5.05 9.20 -5.48
C THR A 52 6.51 9.22 -5.94
N SER A 53 6.94 8.16 -6.60
CA SER A 53 8.32 8.03 -7.11
C SER A 53 8.64 9.11 -8.17
N SER A 54 7.73 9.31 -9.12
CA SER A 54 7.89 10.31 -10.18
C SER A 54 7.90 11.73 -9.63
N LEU A 55 6.98 12.04 -8.71
CA LEU A 55 6.89 13.36 -8.08
C LEU A 55 8.11 13.65 -7.20
N ALA A 56 8.60 12.64 -6.48
CA ALA A 56 9.83 12.76 -5.70
C ALA A 56 11.01 13.16 -6.59
N ALA A 57 11.22 12.46 -7.70
CA ALA A 57 12.29 12.77 -8.66
C ALA A 57 12.17 14.20 -9.22
N PHE A 58 10.94 14.62 -9.58
CA PHE A 58 10.68 15.96 -10.10
C PHE A 58 10.95 17.07 -9.06
N LEU A 59 10.74 16.79 -7.77
CA LEU A 59 10.85 17.79 -6.70
C LEU A 59 12.22 17.83 -6.00
N ILE A 60 13.14 16.91 -6.30
CA ILE A 60 14.51 16.91 -5.76
C ILE A 60 15.18 18.29 -5.89
N PRO A 61 15.16 19.00 -7.05
CA PRO A 61 15.82 20.29 -7.18
C PRO A 61 15.22 21.39 -6.29
N ARG A 62 14.00 21.17 -5.78
CA ARG A 62 13.31 22.11 -4.87
C ARG A 62 13.50 21.76 -3.39
N GLY A 63 14.24 20.70 -3.08
CA GLY A 63 14.44 20.23 -1.71
C GLY A 63 13.17 19.69 -1.05
N ILE A 64 12.20 19.21 -1.84
CA ILE A 64 10.94 18.67 -1.32
C ILE A 64 11.00 17.14 -1.40
N GLY A 65 10.83 16.49 -0.25
CA GLY A 65 10.69 15.04 -0.14
C GLY A 65 9.23 14.60 -0.36
N VAL A 66 9.05 13.45 -1.00
CA VAL A 66 7.75 12.81 -1.21
C VAL A 66 7.86 11.33 -0.84
N VAL A 67 7.03 10.88 0.08
CA VAL A 67 6.98 9.49 0.55
C VAL A 67 5.53 9.07 0.60
N SER A 68 5.23 7.84 0.22
CA SER A 68 3.93 7.23 0.48
C SER A 68 3.98 6.30 1.68
N VAL A 69 2.89 6.24 2.42
CA VAL A 69 2.66 5.26 3.48
C VAL A 69 1.53 4.34 3.04
N SER A 70 1.77 3.02 3.10
CA SER A 70 0.81 1.99 2.69
C SER A 70 0.32 1.20 3.91
N PRO A 71 -0.79 1.63 4.55
CA PRO A 71 -1.39 0.89 5.65
C PRO A 71 -1.90 -0.49 5.22
N GLY A 72 -1.71 -1.47 6.10
CA GLY A 72 -2.47 -2.72 6.12
C GLY A 72 -3.91 -2.53 6.62
N PRO A 73 -4.64 -3.62 6.88
CA PRO A 73 -5.94 -3.54 7.54
C PRO A 73 -5.81 -2.82 8.89
N THR A 74 -6.50 -1.68 9.00
CA THR A 74 -6.40 -0.76 10.15
C THR A 74 -7.79 -0.54 10.71
N GLU A 75 -7.93 -0.54 12.03
CA GLU A 75 -9.19 -0.31 12.75
C GLU A 75 -9.66 1.13 12.52
N THR A 76 -10.58 1.29 11.59
CA THR A 76 -11.20 2.58 11.22
C THR A 76 -12.62 2.32 10.73
N PRO A 77 -13.51 3.32 10.71
CA PRO A 77 -14.88 3.14 10.20
C PRO A 77 -14.94 2.56 8.78
N ILE A 78 -13.98 2.89 7.92
CA ILE A 78 -13.91 2.36 6.54
C ILE A 78 -13.60 0.85 6.48
N LEU A 79 -13.09 0.25 7.55
CA LEU A 79 -12.81 -1.19 7.59
C LEU A 79 -14.10 -2.02 7.38
N THR A 80 -15.24 -1.53 7.86
CA THR A 80 -16.55 -2.14 7.65
C THR A 80 -16.92 -2.16 6.16
N ASP A 81 -16.67 -1.09 5.45
CA ASP A 81 -16.95 -0.99 4.00
C ASP A 81 -16.02 -1.93 3.22
N PHE A 82 -14.76 -2.03 3.61
CA PHE A 82 -13.83 -3.01 3.03
C PHE A 82 -14.25 -4.44 3.30
N THR A 83 -14.72 -4.74 4.49
CA THR A 83 -15.25 -6.06 4.85
C THR A 83 -16.42 -6.44 3.95
N THR A 84 -17.29 -5.48 3.66
CA THR A 84 -18.44 -5.68 2.78
C THR A 84 -18.03 -5.87 1.31
N SER A 85 -17.09 -5.06 0.81
CA SER A 85 -16.71 -5.03 -0.62
C SER A 85 -15.67 -6.09 -1.01
N MET A 86 -14.75 -6.42 -0.12
CA MET A 86 -13.63 -7.36 -0.37
C MET A 86 -13.84 -8.72 0.31
N GLY A 87 -14.88 -8.84 1.14
CA GLY A 87 -15.20 -10.02 1.93
C GLY A 87 -14.46 -10.10 3.27
N ALA A 88 -15.20 -10.36 4.34
CA ALA A 88 -14.69 -10.50 5.70
C ALA A 88 -13.51 -11.48 5.77
N ALA A 89 -13.61 -12.62 5.08
CA ALA A 89 -12.57 -13.65 5.06
C ALA A 89 -11.20 -13.17 4.55
N SER A 90 -11.13 -12.13 3.72
CA SER A 90 -9.85 -11.56 3.25
C SER A 90 -9.21 -10.68 4.30
N ILE A 91 -10.02 -9.86 4.98
CA ILE A 91 -9.60 -8.97 6.06
C ILE A 91 -9.17 -9.80 7.27
N ASP A 92 -9.99 -10.80 7.66
CA ASP A 92 -9.72 -11.68 8.80
C ASP A 92 -8.45 -12.51 8.59
N ARG A 93 -8.18 -13.03 7.38
CA ARG A 93 -6.93 -13.74 7.08
C ARG A 93 -5.71 -12.85 7.24
N SER A 94 -5.80 -11.58 6.87
CA SER A 94 -4.68 -10.63 7.04
C SER A 94 -4.44 -10.35 8.52
N ALA A 95 -5.49 -10.15 9.32
CA ALA A 95 -5.37 -9.99 10.76
C ALA A 95 -4.83 -11.26 11.45
N ALA A 96 -5.33 -12.44 11.05
CA ALA A 96 -4.85 -13.70 11.59
C ALA A 96 -3.36 -13.97 11.30
N ALA A 97 -2.87 -13.53 10.14
CA ALA A 97 -1.46 -13.71 9.76
C ALA A 97 -0.50 -12.88 10.62
N VAL A 98 -0.93 -11.72 11.11
CA VAL A 98 -0.10 -10.79 11.92
C VAL A 98 -0.57 -10.68 13.38
N GLY A 99 -1.67 -11.37 13.73
CA GLY A 99 -2.21 -11.43 15.09
C GLY A 99 -3.30 -10.40 15.40
N ARG A 100 -3.40 -9.28 14.67
CA ARG A 100 -4.41 -8.23 14.86
C ARG A 100 -4.50 -7.28 13.66
N HIS A 101 -5.45 -6.36 13.68
CA HIS A 101 -5.42 -5.18 12.84
C HIS A 101 -4.47 -4.11 13.41
N GLY A 102 -3.97 -3.21 12.56
CA GLY A 102 -3.28 -2.01 13.00
C GLY A 102 -4.24 -0.97 13.56
N THR A 103 -3.72 0.03 14.27
CA THR A 103 -4.47 1.19 14.73
C THR A 103 -4.15 2.43 13.88
N ALA A 104 -5.02 3.43 13.88
CA ALA A 104 -4.76 4.70 13.20
C ALA A 104 -3.52 5.40 13.77
N ASP A 105 -3.30 5.31 15.08
CA ASP A 105 -2.15 5.92 15.75
C ASP A 105 -0.82 5.30 15.32
N GLU A 106 -0.78 3.98 15.06
CA GLU A 106 0.42 3.32 14.53
C GLU A 106 0.77 3.80 13.13
N ILE A 107 -0.23 4.09 12.29
CA ILE A 107 0.00 4.68 10.98
C ILE A 107 0.46 6.14 11.12
N ALA A 108 -0.21 6.91 11.99
CA ALA A 108 0.11 8.32 12.23
C ALA A 108 1.55 8.52 12.72
N ALA A 109 2.04 7.66 13.61
CA ALA A 109 3.43 7.73 14.10
C ALA A 109 4.47 7.59 12.97
N VAL A 110 4.21 6.73 11.98
CA VAL A 110 5.09 6.60 10.81
C VAL A 110 5.02 7.84 9.92
N VAL A 111 3.81 8.39 9.72
CA VAL A 111 3.64 9.64 8.96
C VAL A 111 4.36 10.79 9.66
N GLU A 112 4.24 10.91 10.99
CA GLU A 112 4.92 11.93 11.78
C GLU A 112 6.44 11.85 11.62
N PHE A 113 7.02 10.64 11.67
CA PHE A 113 8.45 10.44 11.42
C PHE A 113 8.85 10.99 10.05
N PHE A 114 8.12 10.66 8.97
CA PHE A 114 8.45 11.14 7.62
C PHE A 114 8.23 12.64 7.41
N LEU A 115 7.45 13.30 8.26
CA LEU A 115 7.30 14.76 8.28
C LEU A 115 8.37 15.46 9.11
N SER A 116 9.19 14.72 9.85
CA SER A 116 10.25 15.26 10.69
C SER A 116 11.57 15.45 9.94
N PRO A 117 12.50 16.28 10.46
CA PRO A 117 13.86 16.41 9.92
C PRO A 117 14.66 15.10 9.94
N ASP A 118 14.32 14.15 10.82
CA ASP A 118 15.02 12.87 10.96
C ASP A 118 14.86 11.98 9.73
N ALA A 119 13.81 12.20 8.93
CA ALA A 119 13.59 11.51 7.67
C ALA A 119 14.16 12.23 6.44
N SER A 120 14.96 13.28 6.62
CA SER A 120 15.41 14.19 5.55
C SER A 120 16.16 13.52 4.40
N TRP A 121 16.71 12.31 4.60
CA TRP A 121 17.42 11.54 3.56
C TRP A 121 16.55 10.45 2.93
N THR A 122 15.25 10.42 3.24
CA THR A 122 14.30 9.43 2.73
C THR A 122 13.36 10.09 1.72
N ASN A 123 13.38 9.63 0.46
CA ASN A 123 12.59 10.22 -0.60
C ASN A 123 12.20 9.18 -1.67
N GLY A 124 11.05 9.34 -2.31
CA GLY A 124 10.61 8.54 -3.45
C GLY A 124 10.25 7.09 -3.14
N ILE A 125 10.01 6.75 -1.89
CA ILE A 125 9.70 5.38 -1.47
C ILE A 125 8.26 5.22 -1.01
N ASP A 126 7.78 3.98 -1.06
CA ASP A 126 6.58 3.53 -0.35
C ASP A 126 6.98 2.79 0.94
N VAL A 127 6.26 3.07 2.01
CA VAL A 127 6.50 2.46 3.33
C VAL A 127 5.27 1.68 3.75
N PRO A 128 5.28 0.34 3.59
CA PRO A 128 4.21 -0.51 4.12
C PRO A 128 4.21 -0.48 5.65
N VAL A 129 3.04 -0.19 6.23
CA VAL A 129 2.79 -0.24 7.68
C VAL A 129 1.66 -1.24 7.92
N GLU A 130 2.02 -2.52 8.07
CA GLU A 130 1.07 -3.63 7.90
C GLU A 130 1.32 -4.81 8.85
N GLY A 131 2.10 -4.58 9.92
CA GLY A 131 2.36 -5.57 10.97
C GLY A 131 3.19 -6.77 10.54
N GLY A 132 3.88 -6.72 9.39
CA GLY A 132 4.67 -7.85 8.85
C GLY A 132 3.88 -8.77 7.92
N LEU A 133 2.70 -8.35 7.44
CA LEU A 133 1.87 -9.16 6.53
C LEU A 133 2.64 -9.58 5.27
N PHE A 134 3.45 -8.68 4.70
CA PHE A 134 4.27 -9.03 3.53
C PHE A 134 5.37 -10.04 3.88
N ALA A 135 5.97 -9.91 5.06
CA ALA A 135 6.98 -10.86 5.53
C ALA A 135 6.38 -12.26 5.69
N THR A 136 5.14 -12.40 6.17
CA THR A 136 4.48 -13.71 6.27
C THR A 136 4.29 -14.40 4.91
N ARG A 137 4.14 -13.61 3.84
CA ARG A 137 3.93 -14.10 2.46
C ARG A 137 5.25 -14.36 1.73
N ALA A 138 6.32 -13.63 2.08
CA ALA A 138 7.62 -13.72 1.46
C ALA A 138 8.57 -14.73 2.14
N ALA A 139 8.22 -15.23 3.33
CA ALA A 139 9.08 -16.10 4.12
C ALA A 139 9.33 -17.42 3.38
N LEU A 140 10.59 -17.64 2.97
CA LEU A 140 11.03 -18.88 2.34
C LEU A 140 11.27 -20.00 3.36
N ILE A 141 11.63 -19.63 4.59
CA ILE A 141 11.90 -20.55 5.70
C ILE A 141 10.99 -20.16 6.86
N PRO A 142 10.04 -21.01 7.25
CA PRO A 142 9.08 -20.69 8.32
C PRO A 142 9.71 -20.45 9.70
N ASN A 143 10.85 -21.06 9.96
CA ASN A 143 11.59 -20.91 11.22
C ASN A 143 13.09 -20.75 10.95
N PRO A 144 13.53 -19.54 10.51
CA PRO A 144 14.92 -19.31 10.10
C PRO A 144 15.92 -19.39 11.25
N LEU A 145 15.49 -19.29 12.48
CA LEU A 145 16.34 -19.37 13.67
C LEU A 145 16.33 -20.77 14.31
N HIS A 146 15.57 -21.72 13.75
CA HIS A 146 15.39 -23.07 14.28
C HIS A 146 14.94 -23.09 15.77
N LEU A 147 14.15 -22.07 16.15
CA LEU A 147 13.61 -21.96 17.51
C LEU A 147 12.58 -23.07 17.79
N GLU A 148 12.60 -23.65 18.99
CA GLU A 148 11.58 -24.60 19.39
C GLU A 148 10.20 -23.95 19.46
N LYS A 149 9.16 -24.71 19.10
CA LYS A 149 7.77 -24.25 19.24
C LYS A 149 7.48 -23.94 20.71
N GLY A 150 7.14 -22.69 21.02
CA GLY A 150 6.85 -22.21 22.38
C GLY A 150 7.88 -21.24 22.96
N LEU A 151 8.98 -20.93 22.25
CA LEU A 151 9.95 -19.90 22.64
C LEU A 151 9.58 -18.51 22.15
N VAL A 152 8.50 -18.39 21.36
CA VAL A 152 7.94 -17.11 20.95
C VAL A 152 6.66 -16.90 21.75
N PRO A 153 6.53 -15.77 22.49
CA PRO A 153 5.33 -15.50 23.27
C PRO A 153 4.08 -15.33 22.40
#